data_955ff064c024d3a82ff7a83aee84cb72
#
_entry.id   955ff064c024d3a82ff7a83aee84cb72
#
_cell.length_a   1.000
_cell.length_b   1.000
_cell.length_c   1.000
_cell.angle_alpha   90.00
_cell.angle_beta   90.00
_cell.angle_gamma   90.00
#
_symmetry.space_group_name_H-M   'P 1'
#
loop_
_entity.id
_entity.type
_entity.pdbx_description
1 polymer ?
#
loop_
_entity_poly.entity_id
_entity_poly.type
_entity_poly.pdbx_seq_one_letter_code
_entity_poly.pdbx_strand_id
1 'polypeptide(L)'
;KQRMPDACIGVDVIVGSPGETEADFMETVDFLTDLDISYLHVFTYSERAHTHALTIKPIVPISVRQERNKILRQLSYQKMQAFSRSFEGTTRPVLFEQAEKDQMMEGYTDNYIRVTTPYRAEWVNRIVEWTL
;
A
#
# COMPACT_ATOMS: atom_id res chain seq x y z
N LYS A 1 -12.18 11.37 3.03
CA LYS A 1 -13.06 10.77 1.99
C LYS A 1 -14.40 11.50 1.76
N GLN A 2 -14.90 12.35 2.67
CA GLN A 2 -16.20 13.03 2.46
C GLN A 2 -16.32 13.78 1.11
N ARG A 3 -15.23 14.42 0.64
CA ARG A 3 -15.23 15.15 -0.65
C ARG A 3 -14.75 14.34 -1.84
N MET A 4 -14.08 13.23 -1.58
CA MET A 4 -13.54 12.31 -2.59
C MET A 4 -13.77 10.87 -2.11
N PRO A 5 -15.01 10.37 -2.16
CA PRO A 5 -15.40 9.07 -1.57
C PRO A 5 -14.62 7.90 -2.17
N ASP A 6 -14.30 7.96 -3.46
CA ASP A 6 -13.65 6.89 -4.22
C ASP A 6 -12.11 6.97 -4.19
N ALA A 7 -11.54 7.97 -3.49
CA ALA A 7 -10.08 8.15 -3.48
C ALA A 7 -9.37 6.97 -2.82
N CYS A 8 -8.37 6.43 -3.51
CA CYS A 8 -7.40 5.50 -2.95
C CYS A 8 -6.36 6.29 -2.16
N ILE A 9 -6.35 6.15 -0.83
CA ILE A 9 -5.45 6.89 0.05
C ILE A 9 -4.33 5.95 0.50
N GLY A 10 -3.10 6.25 0.10
CA GLY A 10 -1.89 5.60 0.57
C GLY A 10 -1.21 6.40 1.67
N VAL A 11 -0.59 5.72 2.63
CA VAL A 11 0.18 6.33 3.72
C VAL A 11 1.58 5.73 3.76
N ASP A 12 2.59 6.59 3.80
CA ASP A 12 3.97 6.19 4.05
C ASP A 12 4.20 6.05 5.54
N VAL A 13 4.79 4.93 5.97
CA VAL A 13 5.11 4.66 7.37
C VAL A 13 6.49 4.05 7.50
N ILE A 14 7.27 4.53 8.47
CA ILE A 14 8.60 4.01 8.80
C ILE A 14 8.52 3.33 10.16
N VAL A 15 8.95 2.07 10.25
CA VAL A 15 9.00 1.30 11.49
C VAL A 15 10.44 1.10 11.98
N GLY A 16 10.59 0.99 13.30
CA GLY A 16 11.87 0.70 13.93
C GLY A 16 12.79 1.89 14.05
N SER A 17 12.24 3.09 14.12
CA SER A 17 12.99 4.31 14.42
C SER A 17 13.67 4.21 15.79
N PRO A 18 14.85 4.82 15.99
CA PRO A 18 15.50 4.80 17.29
C PRO A 18 14.58 5.32 18.39
N GLY A 19 14.53 4.60 19.51
CA GLY A 19 13.65 4.91 20.64
C GLY A 19 12.22 4.34 20.55
N GLU A 20 11.80 3.82 19.39
CA GLU A 20 10.46 3.23 19.22
C GLU A 20 10.32 1.97 20.09
N THR A 21 9.44 2.03 21.08
CA THR A 21 9.11 0.88 21.94
C THR A 21 8.11 -0.06 21.27
N GLU A 22 7.85 -1.20 21.89
CA GLU A 22 6.76 -2.08 21.42
C GLU A 22 5.39 -1.44 21.62
N ALA A 23 5.20 -0.69 22.71
CA ALA A 23 3.96 0.03 22.96
C ALA A 23 3.69 1.10 21.89
N ASP A 24 4.69 1.90 21.51
CA ASP A 24 4.58 2.89 20.45
C ASP A 24 4.22 2.25 19.09
N PHE A 25 4.84 1.09 18.81
CA PHE A 25 4.53 0.35 17.58
C PHE A 25 3.08 -0.18 17.58
N MET A 26 2.62 -0.74 18.70
CA MET A 26 1.23 -1.24 18.78
C MET A 26 0.21 -0.11 18.69
N GLU A 27 0.47 1.04 19.31
CA GLU A 27 -0.37 2.24 19.15
C GLU A 27 -0.44 2.69 17.68
N THR A 28 0.69 2.62 16.96
CA THR A 28 0.74 2.88 15.52
C THR A 28 -0.11 1.88 14.72
N VAL A 29 -0.05 0.58 15.07
CA VAL A 29 -0.86 -0.46 14.42
C VAL A 29 -2.35 -0.19 14.63
N ASP A 30 -2.77 0.10 15.87
CA ASP A 30 -4.16 0.37 16.22
C ASP A 30 -4.67 1.62 15.49
N PHE A 31 -3.90 2.72 15.52
CA PHE A 31 -4.23 3.94 14.80
C PHE A 31 -4.41 3.71 13.29
N LEU A 32 -3.46 3.01 12.66
CA LEU A 32 -3.53 2.73 11.21
C LEU A 32 -4.66 1.73 10.87
N THR A 33 -5.04 0.86 11.81
CA THR A 33 -6.16 -0.06 11.64
C THR A 33 -7.49 0.69 11.56
N ASP A 34 -7.69 1.66 12.45
CA ASP A 34 -8.92 2.45 12.53
C ASP A 34 -9.02 3.53 11.44
N LEU A 35 -7.89 3.93 10.85
CA LEU A 35 -7.85 4.98 9.86
C LEU A 35 -8.46 4.53 8.52
N ASP A 36 -9.35 5.36 7.94
CA ASP A 36 -9.97 5.10 6.62
C ASP A 36 -9.00 5.40 5.47
N ILE A 37 -8.03 4.51 5.30
CA ILE A 37 -7.01 4.52 4.26
C ILE A 37 -7.07 3.22 3.45
N SER A 38 -6.51 3.23 2.24
CA SER A 38 -6.58 2.11 1.30
C SER A 38 -5.37 1.19 1.38
N TYR A 39 -4.18 1.72 1.67
CA TYR A 39 -2.95 0.93 1.78
C TYR A 39 -1.82 1.68 2.49
N LEU A 40 -0.75 0.96 2.81
CA LEU A 40 0.45 1.50 3.43
C LEU A 40 1.69 1.20 2.56
N HIS A 41 2.56 2.18 2.41
CA HIS A 41 3.95 1.98 2.02
C HIS A 41 4.80 1.86 3.28
N VAL A 42 5.23 0.65 3.60
CA VAL A 42 5.94 0.37 4.84
C VAL A 42 7.45 0.30 4.60
N PHE A 43 8.18 1.18 5.25
CA PHE A 43 9.64 1.23 5.23
C PHE A 43 10.21 0.83 6.58
N THR A 44 11.35 0.15 6.57
CA THR A 44 12.16 -0.03 7.78
C THR A 44 13.13 1.15 7.93
N TYR A 45 13.28 1.63 9.16
CA TYR A 45 14.30 2.64 9.44
C TYR A 45 15.68 2.14 9.02
N SER A 46 16.42 3.00 8.36
CA SER A 46 17.85 2.77 8.04
C SER A 46 18.69 3.95 8.51
N GLU A 47 19.83 3.63 9.08
CA GLU A 47 20.78 4.61 9.59
C GLU A 47 21.33 5.48 8.45
N ARG A 48 21.37 6.81 8.70
CA ARG A 48 21.98 7.78 7.78
C ARG A 48 23.11 8.52 8.51
N ALA A 49 24.29 8.55 7.92
CA ALA A 49 25.42 9.28 8.48
C ALA A 49 25.06 10.75 8.72
N HIS A 50 25.62 11.33 9.78
CA HIS A 50 25.45 12.74 10.16
C HIS A 50 24.02 13.17 10.52
N THR A 51 23.13 12.23 10.93
CA THR A 51 21.81 12.55 11.42
C THR A 51 21.71 12.52 12.94
N HIS A 52 20.87 13.35 13.53
CA HIS A 52 20.59 13.33 14.97
C HIS A 52 20.00 11.98 15.42
N ALA A 53 19.27 11.28 14.55
CA ALA A 53 18.69 9.98 14.84
C ALA A 53 19.71 8.92 15.33
N LEU A 54 20.98 9.04 14.93
CA LEU A 54 22.05 8.13 15.40
C LEU A 54 22.38 8.29 16.90
N THR A 55 22.01 9.41 17.50
CA THR A 55 22.24 9.68 18.94
C THR A 55 21.11 9.17 19.83
N ILE A 56 19.96 8.85 19.25
CA ILE A 56 18.77 8.39 19.99
C ILE A 56 18.93 6.91 20.37
N LYS A 57 18.57 6.57 21.60
CA LYS A 57 18.63 5.22 22.15
C LYS A 57 17.27 4.85 22.80
N PRO A 58 16.91 3.57 22.88
CA PRO A 58 17.64 2.41 22.33
C PRO A 58 17.55 2.32 20.80
N ILE A 59 18.50 1.60 20.19
CA ILE A 59 18.41 1.23 18.77
C ILE A 59 17.51 -0.01 18.66
N VAL A 60 16.51 0.06 17.79
CA VAL A 60 15.64 -1.10 17.52
C VAL A 60 16.43 -2.15 16.70
N PRO A 61 16.51 -3.41 17.15
CA PRO A 61 17.19 -4.47 16.40
C PRO A 61 16.62 -4.67 14.99
N ILE A 62 17.46 -5.05 14.03
CA ILE A 62 17.03 -5.27 12.63
C ILE A 62 15.93 -6.32 12.54
N SER A 63 16.01 -7.40 13.30
CA SER A 63 14.98 -8.45 13.34
C SER A 63 13.61 -7.92 13.79
N VAL A 64 13.61 -7.03 14.79
CA VAL A 64 12.37 -6.38 15.25
C VAL A 64 11.81 -5.44 14.18
N ARG A 65 12.66 -4.66 13.52
CA ARG A 65 12.23 -3.80 12.40
C ARG A 65 11.60 -4.63 11.28
N GLN A 66 12.18 -5.77 10.94
CA GLN A 66 11.65 -6.67 9.91
C GLN A 66 10.28 -7.26 10.30
N GLU A 67 10.11 -7.67 11.56
CA GLU A 67 8.83 -8.18 12.04
C GLU A 67 7.76 -7.09 12.04
N ARG A 68 8.06 -5.89 12.52
CA ARG A 68 7.14 -4.74 12.48
C ARG A 68 6.75 -4.38 11.03
N ASN A 69 7.70 -4.41 10.11
CA ASN A 69 7.43 -4.19 8.69
C ASN A 69 6.46 -5.25 8.13
N LYS A 70 6.67 -6.52 8.48
CA LYS A 70 5.79 -7.62 8.04
C LYS A 70 4.36 -7.45 8.56
N ILE A 71 4.18 -7.06 9.83
CA ILE A 71 2.86 -6.80 10.43
C ILE A 71 2.12 -5.70 9.67
N LEU A 72 2.75 -4.55 9.45
CA LEU A 72 2.11 -3.44 8.74
C LEU A 72 1.89 -3.72 7.25
N ARG A 73 2.76 -4.50 6.59
CA ARG A 73 2.51 -4.95 5.22
C ARG A 73 1.30 -5.87 5.12
N GLN A 74 1.08 -6.72 6.13
CA GLN A 74 -0.13 -7.55 6.20
C GLN A 74 -1.38 -6.68 6.37
N LEU A 75 -1.34 -5.68 7.25
CA LEU A 75 -2.42 -4.70 7.41
C LEU A 75 -2.67 -3.94 6.08
N SER A 76 -1.62 -3.49 5.40
CA SER A 76 -1.71 -2.84 4.08
C SER A 76 -2.45 -3.71 3.06
N TYR A 77 -2.08 -4.99 3.00
CA TYR A 77 -2.74 -5.94 2.10
C TYR A 77 -4.24 -6.10 2.40
N GLN A 78 -4.60 -6.24 3.68
CA GLN A 78 -6.00 -6.34 4.11
C GLN A 78 -6.81 -5.10 3.74
N LYS A 79 -6.25 -3.90 3.98
CA LYS A 79 -6.89 -2.63 3.62
C LYS A 79 -7.08 -2.48 2.11
N MET A 80 -6.07 -2.82 1.31
CA MET A 80 -6.17 -2.76 -0.15
C MET A 80 -7.23 -3.74 -0.67
N GLN A 81 -7.31 -4.94 -0.11
CA GLN A 81 -8.37 -5.89 -0.46
C GLN A 81 -9.77 -5.36 -0.10
N ALA A 82 -9.92 -4.78 1.10
CA ALA A 82 -11.20 -4.20 1.53
C ALA A 82 -11.60 -3.05 0.62
N PHE A 83 -10.64 -2.17 0.26
CA PHE A 83 -10.86 -1.08 -0.69
C PHE A 83 -11.30 -1.60 -2.06
N SER A 84 -10.59 -2.58 -2.62
CA SER A 84 -10.95 -3.15 -3.94
C SER A 84 -12.33 -3.79 -3.93
N ARG A 85 -12.66 -4.57 -2.88
CA ARG A 85 -13.99 -5.19 -2.74
C ARG A 85 -15.14 -4.19 -2.64
N SER A 86 -14.90 -3.01 -2.09
CA SER A 86 -15.94 -1.98 -1.98
C SER A 86 -16.40 -1.43 -3.34
N PHE A 87 -15.67 -1.74 -4.42
CA PHE A 87 -15.99 -1.36 -5.80
C PHE A 87 -16.44 -2.54 -6.67
N GLU A 88 -16.55 -3.76 -6.14
CA GLU A 88 -17.05 -4.91 -6.89
C GLU A 88 -18.44 -4.62 -7.48
N GLY A 89 -18.62 -4.97 -8.76
CA GLY A 89 -19.84 -4.70 -9.53
C GLY A 89 -19.96 -3.27 -10.08
N THR A 90 -19.02 -2.37 -9.79
CA THR A 90 -19.00 -1.04 -10.42
C THR A 90 -18.23 -1.06 -11.74
N THR A 91 -18.64 -0.22 -12.69
CA THR A 91 -17.90 -0.04 -13.95
C THR A 91 -17.01 1.20 -13.84
N ARG A 92 -15.70 1.03 -14.16
CA ARG A 92 -14.70 2.10 -14.09
C ARG A 92 -13.77 2.08 -15.29
N PRO A 93 -13.21 3.25 -15.67
CA PRO A 93 -12.17 3.30 -16.69
C PRO A 93 -10.87 2.64 -16.17
N VAL A 94 -10.33 1.71 -16.96
CA VAL A 94 -9.05 1.03 -16.67
C VAL A 94 -8.06 1.36 -17.78
N LEU A 95 -6.91 1.89 -17.41
CA LEU A 95 -5.76 2.03 -18.31
C LEU A 95 -4.95 0.73 -18.27
N PHE A 96 -4.94 -0.03 -19.37
CA PHE A 96 -4.12 -1.23 -19.50
C PHE A 96 -2.71 -0.89 -19.97
N GLU A 97 -1.72 -1.50 -19.30
CA GLU A 97 -0.29 -1.30 -19.60
C GLU A 97 0.21 -2.26 -20.69
N GLN A 98 1.36 -1.93 -21.27
CA GLN A 98 1.95 -2.73 -22.36
C GLN A 98 2.55 -4.07 -21.89
N ALA A 99 2.66 -4.33 -20.59
CA ALA A 99 3.31 -5.52 -20.07
C ALA A 99 2.45 -6.76 -20.28
N GLU A 100 2.98 -7.72 -21.06
CA GLU A 100 2.47 -9.08 -21.14
C GLU A 100 3.34 -9.99 -20.26
N LYS A 101 2.70 -10.67 -19.32
CA LYS A 101 3.33 -11.71 -18.52
C LYS A 101 2.38 -12.92 -18.45
N ASP A 102 2.88 -14.08 -18.83
CA ASP A 102 2.11 -15.33 -18.80
C ASP A 102 0.77 -15.25 -19.57
N GLN A 103 0.76 -14.56 -20.72
CA GLN A 103 -0.44 -14.27 -21.53
C GLN A 103 -1.49 -13.42 -20.82
N MET A 104 -1.11 -12.72 -19.78
CA MET A 104 -1.95 -11.79 -19.01
C MET A 104 -1.45 -10.37 -19.18
N MET A 105 -2.34 -9.41 -19.06
CA MET A 105 -2.02 -7.99 -18.97
C MET A 105 -2.64 -7.38 -17.72
N GLU A 106 -2.04 -6.30 -17.26
CA GLU A 106 -2.50 -5.57 -16.08
C GLU A 106 -2.88 -4.15 -16.44
N GLY A 107 -3.80 -3.58 -15.69
CA GLY A 107 -4.20 -2.19 -15.78
C GLY A 107 -4.65 -1.66 -14.43
N TYR A 108 -4.84 -0.34 -14.37
CA TYR A 108 -5.30 0.33 -13.17
C TYR A 108 -6.52 1.18 -13.46
N THR A 109 -7.49 1.14 -12.54
CA THR A 109 -8.63 2.05 -12.57
C THR A 109 -8.19 3.48 -12.22
N ASP A 110 -9.07 4.44 -12.45
CA ASP A 110 -8.91 5.84 -12.05
C ASP A 110 -8.72 6.05 -10.54
N ASN A 111 -9.17 5.09 -9.72
CA ASN A 111 -8.95 5.06 -8.27
C ASN A 111 -7.94 3.98 -7.83
N TYR A 112 -7.04 3.59 -8.72
CA TYR A 112 -5.86 2.77 -8.44
C TYR A 112 -6.11 1.31 -8.05
N ILE A 113 -7.24 0.73 -8.45
CA ILE A 113 -7.50 -0.72 -8.32
C ILE A 113 -6.84 -1.43 -9.49
N ARG A 114 -6.03 -2.45 -9.19
CA ARG A 114 -5.38 -3.27 -10.20
C ARG A 114 -6.35 -4.29 -10.78
N VAL A 115 -6.41 -4.34 -12.11
CA VAL A 115 -7.16 -5.32 -12.89
C VAL A 115 -6.19 -6.19 -13.67
N THR A 116 -6.42 -7.50 -13.68
CA THR A 116 -5.63 -8.46 -14.47
C THR A 116 -6.57 -9.22 -15.39
N THR A 117 -6.22 -9.34 -16.67
CA THR A 117 -7.03 -9.98 -17.70
C THR A 117 -6.16 -10.70 -18.73
N PRO A 118 -6.67 -11.67 -19.50
CA PRO A 118 -5.93 -12.20 -20.65
C PRO A 118 -5.46 -11.08 -21.59
N TYR A 119 -4.25 -11.24 -22.13
CA TYR A 119 -3.63 -10.24 -22.99
C TYR A 119 -4.46 -9.95 -24.24
N ARG A 120 -4.65 -8.65 -24.53
CA ARG A 120 -5.29 -8.14 -25.74
C ARG A 120 -4.49 -6.97 -26.30
N ALA A 121 -3.89 -7.17 -27.45
CA ALA A 121 -3.04 -6.15 -28.09
C ALA A 121 -3.78 -4.83 -28.35
N GLU A 122 -5.09 -4.90 -28.64
CA GLU A 122 -5.93 -3.74 -28.89
C GLU A 122 -6.19 -2.88 -27.65
N TRP A 123 -5.93 -3.40 -26.45
CA TRP A 123 -6.12 -2.67 -25.19
C TRP A 123 -4.83 -2.01 -24.65
N VAL A 124 -3.68 -2.35 -25.24
CA VAL A 124 -2.39 -1.78 -24.83
C VAL A 124 -2.38 -0.26 -24.92
N ASN A 125 -2.06 0.41 -23.82
CA ASN A 125 -2.08 1.86 -23.66
C ASN A 125 -3.45 2.49 -24.01
N ARG A 126 -4.53 1.75 -23.75
CA ARG A 126 -5.90 2.22 -23.93
C ARG A 126 -6.66 2.21 -22.61
N ILE A 127 -7.58 3.18 -22.52
CA ILE A 127 -8.58 3.21 -21.43
C ILE A 127 -9.80 2.42 -21.91
N VAL A 128 -10.21 1.45 -21.11
CA VAL A 128 -11.34 0.54 -21.38
C VAL A 128 -12.29 0.59 -20.20
N GLU A 129 -13.60 0.70 -20.46
CA GLU A 129 -14.62 0.55 -19.43
C GLU A 129 -14.65 -0.91 -18.96
N TRP A 130 -14.47 -1.10 -17.64
CA TRP A 130 -14.33 -2.41 -17.03
C TRP A 130 -15.21 -2.55 -15.80
N THR A 131 -15.94 -3.66 -15.68
CA THR A 131 -16.70 -4.00 -14.47
C THR A 131 -15.81 -4.80 -13.53
N LEU A 132 -15.61 -4.27 -12.31
CA LEU A 132 -14.80 -4.87 -11.24
C LEU A 132 -15.51 -6.05 -10.58
#